data_b469089b6d90f8a55fc0a9b7e21405ce
#
_entry.id   b469089b6d90f8a55fc0a9b7e21405ce
#
_cell.length_a   1.000
_cell.length_b   1.000
_cell.length_c   1.000
_cell.angle_alpha   90.00
_cell.angle_beta   90.00
_cell.angle_gamma   90.00
#
_symmetry.space_group_name_H-M   'P 1'
#
loop_
_entity.id
_entity.type
_entity.pdbx_description
1 polymer ?
#
loop_
_entity_poly.entity_id
_entity_poly.type
_entity_poly.pdbx_seq_one_letter_code
_entity_poly.pdbx_strand_id
1 'polypeptide(L)'
;ELMKEVYGVIIDKTEKMTNWKKRPLSKEQINYAVNDVIHLNKLYEDLNEELLKTKKSKYFKEEFANFINDIEWKPKTDEAWKRIKSINNLNKNVKNIVKIISVWRERQAINRDIPRNWIMSEKEIIEISKDFIINKKVSLPKNNKYFDYDMAQLEIQNAIDKLCANKIFDKDDGEKTKINSYYKKIANDLYDYYKLISLENNISYQILSPKKMIFSYLKNKDSSSRLINGWRKELIDIKKISSITQPYFNLE
;
A
#
# COMPACT_ATOMS: atom_id res chain seq x y z
N GLU A 1 -15.15 13.62 -0.34
CA GLU A 1 -14.36 14.82 0.04
C GLU A 1 -14.30 15.79 -1.14
N LEU A 2 -13.75 15.41 -2.29
CA LEU A 2 -13.60 16.26 -3.48
C LEU A 2 -14.94 16.85 -3.99
N MET A 3 -16.00 16.04 -4.07
CA MET A 3 -17.34 16.50 -4.48
C MET A 3 -17.91 17.59 -3.56
N LYS A 4 -17.63 17.46 -2.26
CA LYS A 4 -18.05 18.49 -1.28
C LYS A 4 -17.24 19.77 -1.46
N GLU A 5 -15.94 19.67 -1.70
CA GLU A 5 -15.06 20.82 -1.88
C GLU A 5 -15.33 21.57 -3.19
N VAL A 6 -15.51 20.85 -4.29
CA VAL A 6 -15.66 21.45 -5.64
C VAL A 6 -17.11 21.88 -5.91
N TYR A 7 -18.10 21.07 -5.52
CA TYR A 7 -19.51 21.30 -5.88
C TYR A 7 -20.43 21.49 -4.69
N GLY A 8 -19.94 21.43 -3.44
CA GLY A 8 -20.79 21.47 -2.25
C GLY A 8 -21.68 20.24 -2.06
N VAL A 9 -21.50 19.19 -2.88
CA VAL A 9 -22.34 17.99 -2.88
C VAL A 9 -21.83 16.98 -1.85
N ILE A 10 -22.72 16.58 -0.94
CA ILE A 10 -22.46 15.51 0.03
C ILE A 10 -23.05 14.23 -0.54
N ILE A 11 -22.18 13.26 -0.86
CA ILE A 11 -22.59 11.93 -1.31
C ILE A 11 -22.96 11.09 -0.08
N ASP A 12 -24.19 10.58 -0.06
CA ASP A 12 -24.65 9.64 0.96
C ASP A 12 -23.87 8.31 0.87
N LYS A 13 -23.55 7.71 2.02
CA LYS A 13 -22.79 6.45 2.13
C LYS A 13 -23.55 5.36 2.87
N THR A 14 -24.83 5.53 3.11
CA THR A 14 -25.65 4.61 3.91
C THR A 14 -25.69 3.20 3.31
N GLU A 15 -25.82 3.09 1.99
CA GLU A 15 -25.93 1.82 1.29
C GLU A 15 -24.59 1.11 1.01
N LYS A 16 -23.46 1.70 1.38
CA LYS A 16 -22.11 1.15 1.09
C LYS A 16 -21.90 -0.29 1.58
N MET A 17 -22.49 -0.65 2.74
CA MET A 17 -22.27 -1.95 3.41
C MET A 17 -23.45 -2.90 3.24
N THR A 18 -24.44 -2.58 2.42
CA THR A 18 -25.59 -3.43 2.17
C THR A 18 -25.26 -4.61 1.25
N ASN A 19 -26.16 -5.58 1.15
CA ASN A 19 -25.95 -6.77 0.33
C ASN A 19 -26.20 -6.47 -1.16
N TRP A 20 -25.16 -6.11 -1.87
CA TRP A 20 -25.18 -5.81 -3.32
C TRP A 20 -25.36 -7.03 -4.22
N LYS A 21 -25.29 -8.26 -3.68
CA LYS A 21 -25.58 -9.50 -4.44
C LYS A 21 -27.08 -9.80 -4.54
N LYS A 22 -27.89 -9.21 -3.65
CA LYS A 22 -29.35 -9.39 -3.66
C LYS A 22 -29.97 -8.82 -4.94
N ARG A 23 -30.95 -9.52 -5.51
CA ARG A 23 -31.75 -9.06 -6.67
C ARG A 23 -33.25 -9.23 -6.36
N PRO A 24 -34.06 -8.24 -6.79
CA PRO A 24 -33.69 -6.96 -7.38
C PRO A 24 -33.01 -6.04 -6.35
N LEU A 25 -32.24 -5.04 -6.84
CA LEU A 25 -31.72 -3.97 -5.99
C LEU A 25 -32.86 -3.13 -5.47
N SER A 26 -32.71 -2.58 -4.26
CA SER A 26 -33.68 -1.61 -3.73
C SER A 26 -33.55 -0.25 -4.44
N LYS A 27 -34.58 0.60 -4.31
CA LYS A 27 -34.52 1.96 -4.86
C LYS A 27 -33.39 2.77 -4.25
N GLU A 28 -33.13 2.60 -2.96
CA GLU A 28 -32.07 3.25 -2.21
C GLU A 28 -30.69 2.83 -2.75
N GLN A 29 -30.50 1.53 -3.01
CA GLN A 29 -29.26 1.01 -3.63
C GLN A 29 -29.06 1.55 -5.04
N ILE A 30 -30.14 1.63 -5.85
CA ILE A 30 -30.04 2.20 -7.20
C ILE A 30 -29.67 3.69 -7.12
N ASN A 31 -30.35 4.46 -6.26
CA ASN A 31 -30.06 5.87 -6.08
C ASN A 31 -28.63 6.10 -5.58
N TYR A 32 -28.15 5.26 -4.67
CA TYR A 32 -26.78 5.30 -4.20
C TYR A 32 -25.80 5.09 -5.37
N ALA A 33 -26.00 4.04 -6.18
CA ALA A 33 -25.13 3.75 -7.33
C ALA A 33 -25.14 4.86 -8.38
N VAL A 34 -26.30 5.49 -8.63
CA VAL A 34 -26.42 6.64 -9.53
C VAL A 34 -25.65 7.84 -8.99
N ASN A 35 -25.81 8.14 -7.70
CA ASN A 35 -25.13 9.27 -7.05
C ASN A 35 -23.61 9.12 -7.02
N ASP A 36 -23.09 7.88 -6.98
CA ASP A 36 -21.66 7.63 -7.03
C ASP A 36 -21.03 7.99 -8.39
N VAL A 37 -21.83 8.02 -9.48
CA VAL A 37 -21.29 8.21 -10.84
C VAL A 37 -21.80 9.46 -11.57
N ILE A 38 -22.95 10.00 -11.22
CA ILE A 38 -23.62 11.09 -11.98
C ILE A 38 -22.77 12.35 -12.13
N HIS A 39 -21.89 12.61 -11.15
CA HIS A 39 -21.03 13.79 -11.15
C HIS A 39 -19.66 13.57 -11.76
N LEU A 40 -19.29 12.32 -12.10
CA LEU A 40 -17.91 12.00 -12.51
C LEU A 40 -17.54 12.61 -13.86
N ASN A 41 -18.48 12.68 -14.81
CA ASN A 41 -18.20 13.27 -16.13
C ASN A 41 -17.88 14.76 -15.99
N LYS A 42 -18.75 15.50 -15.27
CA LYS A 42 -18.53 16.93 -15.05
C LYS A 42 -17.21 17.17 -14.30
N LEU A 43 -16.96 16.41 -13.24
CA LEU A 43 -15.71 16.50 -12.50
C LEU A 43 -14.49 16.24 -13.38
N TYR A 44 -14.55 15.24 -14.27
CA TYR A 44 -13.48 14.96 -15.22
C TYR A 44 -13.24 16.14 -16.18
N GLU A 45 -14.29 16.71 -16.72
CA GLU A 45 -14.21 17.86 -17.64
C GLU A 45 -13.57 19.07 -16.96
N ASP A 46 -14.06 19.43 -15.76
CA ASP A 46 -13.57 20.57 -14.98
C ASP A 46 -12.10 20.38 -14.58
N LEU A 47 -11.70 19.18 -14.12
CA LEU A 47 -10.31 18.88 -13.78
C LEU A 47 -9.39 18.87 -15.00
N ASN A 48 -9.86 18.36 -16.14
CA ASN A 48 -9.09 18.34 -17.38
C ASN A 48 -8.87 19.77 -17.92
N GLU A 49 -9.90 20.61 -17.85
CA GLU A 49 -9.79 22.03 -18.19
C GLU A 49 -8.74 22.75 -17.31
N GLU A 50 -8.76 22.49 -16.01
CA GLU A 50 -7.79 23.05 -15.07
C GLU A 50 -6.35 22.57 -15.36
N LEU A 51 -6.18 21.29 -15.69
CA LEU A 51 -4.87 20.74 -16.10
C LEU A 51 -4.35 21.38 -17.39
N LEU A 52 -5.22 21.71 -18.33
CA LEU A 52 -4.87 22.41 -19.57
C LEU A 52 -4.47 23.86 -19.28
N LYS A 53 -5.27 24.61 -18.49
CA LYS A 53 -4.98 26.00 -18.08
C LYS A 53 -3.64 26.10 -17.36
N THR A 54 -3.33 25.16 -16.49
CA THR A 54 -2.09 25.14 -15.71
C THR A 54 -0.90 24.49 -16.46
N LYS A 55 -1.08 24.05 -17.71
CA LYS A 55 -0.09 23.36 -18.54
C LYS A 55 0.47 22.07 -17.92
N LYS A 56 -0.26 21.44 -17.00
CA LYS A 56 0.17 20.22 -16.28
C LYS A 56 -0.36 18.92 -16.90
N SER A 57 -1.11 19.00 -17.98
CA SER A 57 -1.73 17.86 -18.65
C SER A 57 -0.69 16.80 -19.04
N LYS A 58 0.52 17.20 -19.48
CA LYS A 58 1.63 16.29 -19.81
C LYS A 58 2.08 15.51 -18.57
N TYR A 59 2.26 16.18 -17.44
CA TYR A 59 2.69 15.55 -16.18
C TYR A 59 1.66 14.56 -15.67
N PHE A 60 0.38 14.94 -15.73
CA PHE A 60 -0.73 14.05 -15.35
C PHE A 60 -0.78 12.80 -16.23
N LYS A 61 -0.70 12.94 -17.56
CA LYS A 61 -0.76 11.80 -18.48
C LYS A 61 0.37 10.79 -18.22
N GLU A 62 1.58 11.28 -18.01
CA GLU A 62 2.73 10.41 -17.71
C GLU A 62 2.57 9.73 -16.34
N GLU A 63 2.18 10.48 -15.30
CA GLU A 63 1.99 9.90 -13.97
C GLU A 63 0.85 8.89 -13.94
N PHE A 64 -0.25 9.17 -14.66
CA PHE A 64 -1.37 8.24 -14.79
C PHE A 64 -1.00 6.97 -15.57
N ALA A 65 -0.23 7.09 -16.66
CA ALA A 65 0.29 5.93 -17.38
C ALA A 65 1.18 5.06 -16.47
N ASN A 66 2.06 5.68 -15.70
CA ASN A 66 2.88 4.99 -14.71
C ASN A 66 2.03 4.29 -13.65
N PHE A 67 0.99 4.96 -13.13
CA PHE A 67 0.07 4.38 -12.17
C PHE A 67 -0.63 3.14 -12.73
N ILE A 68 -1.15 3.20 -13.96
CA ILE A 68 -1.82 2.06 -14.61
C ILE A 68 -0.83 0.89 -14.82
N ASN A 69 0.40 1.18 -15.26
CA ASN A 69 1.42 0.16 -15.49
C ASN A 69 1.89 -0.51 -14.18
N ASP A 70 1.84 0.20 -13.05
CA ASP A 70 2.20 -0.32 -11.74
C ASP A 70 1.08 -1.16 -11.10
N ILE A 71 -0.15 -1.17 -11.67
CA ILE A 71 -1.26 -1.96 -11.13
C ILE A 71 -1.04 -3.45 -11.40
N GLU A 72 -0.88 -4.21 -10.34
CA GLU A 72 -0.95 -5.67 -10.41
C GLU A 72 -2.40 -6.12 -10.46
N TRP A 73 -2.91 -6.43 -11.64
CA TRP A 73 -4.29 -6.85 -11.87
C TRP A 73 -4.61 -8.23 -11.30
N LYS A 74 -3.59 -9.09 -11.15
CA LYS A 74 -3.73 -10.40 -10.52
C LYS A 74 -3.09 -10.37 -9.14
N PRO A 75 -3.84 -10.69 -8.07
CA PRO A 75 -3.28 -10.71 -6.74
C PRO A 75 -2.22 -11.82 -6.63
N LYS A 76 -0.99 -11.45 -6.29
CA LYS A 76 0.06 -12.40 -5.93
C LYS A 76 -0.22 -12.90 -4.51
N THR A 77 -0.80 -14.08 -4.42
CA THR A 77 -1.15 -14.69 -3.12
C THR A 77 0.07 -14.83 -2.21
N ASP A 78 1.21 -15.24 -2.77
CA ASP A 78 2.44 -15.46 -2.01
C ASP A 78 3.06 -14.15 -1.47
N GLU A 79 2.62 -13.00 -2.00
CA GLU A 79 3.01 -11.66 -1.54
C GLU A 79 1.95 -10.97 -0.67
N ALA A 80 0.87 -11.68 -0.29
CA ALA A 80 -0.23 -11.12 0.50
C ALA A 80 0.21 -10.44 1.79
N TRP A 81 1.30 -10.91 2.40
CA TRP A 81 1.90 -10.36 3.60
C TRP A 81 2.44 -8.93 3.44
N LYS A 82 2.85 -8.52 2.22
CA LYS A 82 3.33 -7.16 1.94
C LYS A 82 2.26 -6.09 2.17
N ARG A 83 0.99 -6.49 2.20
CA ARG A 83 -0.16 -5.61 2.46
C ARG A 83 -0.42 -5.35 3.94
N ILE A 84 0.25 -6.09 4.84
CA ILE A 84 0.14 -5.89 6.30
C ILE A 84 0.91 -4.62 6.68
N LYS A 85 0.20 -3.58 7.12
CA LYS A 85 0.78 -2.24 7.35
C LYS A 85 1.94 -2.23 8.34
N SER A 86 1.85 -3.01 9.41
CA SER A 86 2.85 -3.04 10.48
C SER A 86 3.93 -4.11 10.30
N ILE A 87 3.98 -4.80 9.16
CA ILE A 87 4.89 -5.94 8.92
C ILE A 87 6.36 -5.58 9.19
N ASN A 88 6.78 -4.37 8.86
CA ASN A 88 8.18 -3.94 9.00
C ASN A 88 8.60 -3.73 10.47
N ASN A 89 7.65 -3.57 11.39
CA ASN A 89 7.89 -3.37 12.81
C ASN A 89 7.94 -4.69 13.61
N LEU A 90 7.64 -5.81 12.94
CA LEU A 90 7.64 -7.13 13.58
C LEU A 90 9.04 -7.74 13.54
N ASN A 91 9.38 -8.55 14.53
CA ASN A 91 10.61 -9.34 14.50
C ASN A 91 10.55 -10.42 13.38
N LYS A 92 11.71 -10.95 12.98
CA LYS A 92 11.86 -11.88 11.86
C LYS A 92 10.98 -13.13 12.01
N ASN A 93 10.94 -13.71 13.21
CA ASN A 93 10.19 -14.93 13.48
C ASN A 93 8.68 -14.71 13.37
N VAL A 94 8.15 -13.61 13.95
CA VAL A 94 6.74 -13.23 13.82
C VAL A 94 6.41 -12.94 12.34
N LYS A 95 7.28 -12.24 11.61
CA LYS A 95 7.09 -11.98 10.17
C LYS A 95 6.92 -13.27 9.36
N ASN A 96 7.69 -14.31 9.67
CA ASN A 96 7.60 -15.57 8.96
C ASN A 96 6.24 -16.24 9.17
N ILE A 97 5.70 -16.20 10.39
CA ILE A 97 4.36 -16.72 10.67
C ILE A 97 3.29 -15.85 9.99
N VAL A 98 3.40 -14.52 10.08
CA VAL A 98 2.50 -13.58 9.39
C VAL A 98 2.44 -13.88 7.88
N LYS A 99 3.58 -14.19 7.23
CA LYS A 99 3.62 -14.55 5.81
C LYS A 99 2.73 -15.76 5.53
N ILE A 100 2.88 -16.83 6.31
CA ILE A 100 2.12 -18.07 6.13
C ILE A 100 0.62 -17.81 6.28
N ILE A 101 0.22 -17.19 7.39
CA ILE A 101 -1.20 -16.94 7.68
C ILE A 101 -1.80 -15.98 6.64
N SER A 102 -1.05 -14.97 6.18
CA SER A 102 -1.51 -14.05 5.14
C SER A 102 -1.75 -14.76 3.81
N VAL A 103 -0.87 -15.67 3.40
CA VAL A 103 -1.03 -16.47 2.17
C VAL A 103 -2.26 -17.39 2.31
N TRP A 104 -2.40 -18.07 3.42
CA TRP A 104 -3.56 -18.91 3.70
C TRP A 104 -4.85 -18.07 3.63
N ARG A 105 -4.93 -16.94 4.32
CA ARG A 105 -6.08 -16.04 4.31
C ARG A 105 -6.45 -15.59 2.89
N GLU A 106 -5.46 -15.19 2.09
CA GLU A 106 -5.71 -14.73 0.72
C GLU A 106 -6.29 -15.84 -0.15
N ARG A 107 -5.76 -17.07 -0.05
CA ARG A 107 -6.31 -18.25 -0.75
C ARG A 107 -7.76 -18.53 -0.35
N GLN A 108 -8.06 -18.50 0.96
CA GLN A 108 -9.43 -18.70 1.44
C GLN A 108 -10.38 -17.61 0.94
N ALA A 109 -9.94 -16.35 0.90
CA ALA A 109 -10.74 -15.22 0.42
C ALA A 109 -11.06 -15.36 -1.09
N ILE A 110 -10.07 -15.73 -1.90
CA ILE A 110 -10.23 -15.96 -3.35
C ILE A 110 -11.17 -17.14 -3.59
N ASN A 111 -10.94 -18.29 -2.93
CA ASN A 111 -11.74 -19.49 -3.15
C ASN A 111 -13.21 -19.31 -2.78
N ARG A 112 -13.52 -18.42 -1.83
CA ARG A 112 -14.89 -18.14 -1.36
C ARG A 112 -15.51 -16.90 -1.98
N ASP A 113 -14.74 -16.16 -2.79
CA ASP A 113 -15.17 -14.87 -3.37
C ASP A 113 -15.70 -13.89 -2.30
N ILE A 114 -14.93 -13.73 -1.21
CA ILE A 114 -15.27 -12.80 -0.12
C ILE A 114 -14.08 -11.92 0.26
N PRO A 115 -14.33 -10.74 0.87
CA PRO A 115 -13.27 -9.89 1.36
C PRO A 115 -12.36 -10.60 2.37
N ARG A 116 -11.03 -10.49 2.19
CA ARG A 116 -10.04 -11.14 3.08
C ARG A 116 -10.19 -10.79 4.56
N ASN A 117 -10.67 -9.57 4.88
CA ASN A 117 -10.90 -9.17 6.28
C ASN A 117 -12.09 -9.88 6.92
N TRP A 118 -12.96 -10.52 6.14
CA TRP A 118 -14.01 -11.39 6.67
C TRP A 118 -13.47 -12.75 7.07
N ILE A 119 -12.40 -13.21 6.40
CA ILE A 119 -11.68 -14.42 6.81
C ILE A 119 -10.89 -14.13 8.10
N MET A 120 -10.06 -13.06 8.08
CA MET A 120 -9.22 -12.70 9.22
C MET A 120 -8.68 -11.28 9.05
N SER A 121 -8.78 -10.46 10.08
CA SER A 121 -8.23 -9.09 10.08
C SER A 121 -6.71 -9.10 10.18
N GLU A 122 -6.06 -7.98 9.83
CA GLU A 122 -4.61 -7.83 10.00
C GLU A 122 -4.17 -7.94 11.46
N LYS A 123 -5.00 -7.45 12.38
CA LYS A 123 -4.75 -7.50 13.83
C LYS A 123 -4.73 -8.94 14.32
N GLU A 124 -5.73 -9.74 13.96
CA GLU A 124 -5.81 -11.16 14.32
C GLU A 124 -4.61 -11.95 13.79
N ILE A 125 -4.19 -11.72 12.53
CA ILE A 125 -2.99 -12.38 11.98
C ILE A 125 -1.77 -12.10 12.84
N ILE A 126 -1.55 -10.85 13.24
CA ILE A 126 -0.39 -10.47 14.05
C ILE A 126 -0.47 -11.07 15.46
N GLU A 127 -1.64 -11.05 16.07
CA GLU A 127 -1.87 -11.62 17.40
C GLU A 127 -1.61 -13.12 17.41
N ILE A 128 -2.21 -13.88 16.48
CA ILE A 128 -2.00 -15.33 16.31
C ILE A 128 -0.50 -15.62 16.07
N SER A 129 0.16 -14.79 15.24
CA SER A 129 1.58 -15.00 14.95
C SER A 129 2.48 -14.77 16.17
N LYS A 130 2.16 -13.80 17.02
CA LYS A 130 2.88 -13.55 18.28
C LYS A 130 2.61 -14.67 19.30
N ASP A 131 1.35 -15.07 19.43
CA ASP A 131 0.95 -16.15 20.33
C ASP A 131 1.64 -17.48 19.97
N PHE A 132 1.71 -17.79 18.66
CA PHE A 132 2.43 -18.98 18.19
C PHE A 132 3.92 -19.00 18.60
N ILE A 133 4.60 -17.86 18.60
CA ILE A 133 6.02 -17.81 19.02
C ILE A 133 6.18 -18.24 20.47
N ILE A 134 5.21 -17.93 21.33
CA ILE A 134 5.19 -18.28 22.77
C ILE A 134 4.72 -19.71 22.97
N ASN A 135 3.55 -20.06 22.45
CA ASN A 135 2.83 -21.27 22.78
C ASN A 135 3.09 -22.45 21.81
N LYS A 136 3.78 -22.19 20.68
CA LYS A 136 4.08 -23.19 19.63
C LYS A 136 2.86 -23.87 19.02
N LYS A 137 1.68 -23.28 19.22
CA LYS A 137 0.40 -23.79 18.74
C LYS A 137 -0.41 -22.68 18.12
N VAL A 138 -1.02 -22.95 16.96
CA VAL A 138 -1.96 -22.02 16.33
C VAL A 138 -3.24 -21.98 17.14
N SER A 139 -3.73 -20.79 17.45
CA SER A 139 -5.00 -20.57 18.14
C SER A 139 -5.81 -19.57 17.34
N LEU A 140 -6.81 -20.07 16.60
CA LEU A 140 -7.70 -19.25 15.79
C LEU A 140 -8.93 -18.79 16.58
N PRO A 141 -9.59 -17.68 16.18
CA PRO A 141 -10.87 -17.28 16.78
C PRO A 141 -11.97 -18.29 16.39
N LYS A 142 -12.66 -18.85 17.38
CA LYS A 142 -13.67 -19.92 17.20
C LYS A 142 -14.94 -19.48 16.47
N ASN A 143 -15.25 -18.20 16.38
CA ASN A 143 -16.55 -17.69 15.93
C ASN A 143 -16.56 -17.17 14.48
N ASN A 144 -15.67 -17.65 13.62
CA ASN A 144 -15.66 -17.24 12.22
C ASN A 144 -16.53 -18.18 11.38
N LYS A 145 -17.58 -17.64 10.76
CA LYS A 145 -18.52 -18.41 9.93
C LYS A 145 -18.01 -18.72 8.52
N TYR A 146 -16.85 -18.20 8.15
CA TYR A 146 -16.34 -18.26 6.78
C TYR A 146 -15.31 -19.37 6.54
N PHE A 147 -14.92 -20.10 7.59
CA PHE A 147 -14.05 -21.27 7.46
C PHE A 147 -14.32 -22.27 8.59
N ASP A 148 -14.03 -23.52 8.32
CA ASP A 148 -14.01 -24.57 9.34
C ASP A 148 -12.81 -24.35 10.25
N TYR A 149 -13.07 -24.26 11.57
CA TYR A 149 -12.05 -23.94 12.56
C TYR A 149 -10.96 -25.00 12.64
N ASP A 150 -11.35 -26.29 12.71
CA ASP A 150 -10.39 -27.36 12.93
C ASP A 150 -9.53 -27.60 11.70
N MET A 151 -10.13 -27.56 10.51
CA MET A 151 -9.41 -27.65 9.25
C MET A 151 -8.44 -26.47 9.06
N ALA A 152 -8.89 -25.24 9.32
CA ALA A 152 -8.05 -24.04 9.19
C ALA A 152 -6.86 -24.07 10.15
N GLN A 153 -7.11 -24.49 11.41
CA GLN A 153 -6.07 -24.62 12.41
C GLN A 153 -5.02 -25.65 12.00
N LEU A 154 -5.46 -26.80 11.49
CA LEU A 154 -4.58 -27.87 11.01
C LEU A 154 -3.76 -27.43 9.79
N GLU A 155 -4.40 -26.78 8.79
CA GLU A 155 -3.72 -26.30 7.59
C GLU A 155 -2.62 -25.30 7.92
N ILE A 156 -2.93 -24.32 8.79
CA ILE A 156 -1.97 -23.29 9.20
C ILE A 156 -0.85 -23.90 10.04
N GLN A 157 -1.18 -24.78 11.01
CA GLN A 157 -0.19 -25.45 11.85
C GLN A 157 0.79 -26.26 10.99
N ASN A 158 0.29 -27.09 10.08
CA ASN A 158 1.12 -27.89 9.17
C ASN A 158 2.02 -27.02 8.29
N ALA A 159 1.54 -25.87 7.81
CA ALA A 159 2.33 -24.94 7.00
C ALA A 159 3.47 -24.31 7.82
N ILE A 160 3.20 -23.99 9.09
CA ILE A 160 4.21 -23.44 9.99
C ILE A 160 5.23 -24.51 10.39
N ASP A 161 4.80 -25.73 10.68
CA ASP A 161 5.68 -26.84 11.06
C ASP A 161 6.66 -27.20 9.93
N LYS A 162 6.20 -27.16 8.69
CA LYS A 162 7.09 -27.30 7.50
C LYS A 162 8.14 -26.19 7.44
N LEU A 163 7.78 -24.97 7.78
CA LEU A 163 8.73 -23.85 7.85
C LEU A 163 9.75 -24.08 8.98
N CYS A 164 9.30 -24.56 10.14
CA CYS A 164 10.15 -24.87 11.28
C CYS A 164 11.16 -25.96 10.97
N ALA A 165 10.70 -27.04 10.32
CA ALA A 165 11.54 -28.19 9.93
C ALA A 165 12.68 -27.77 8.98
N ASN A 166 12.45 -26.77 8.13
CA ASN A 166 13.46 -26.24 7.18
C ASN A 166 14.46 -25.28 7.84
N LYS A 167 14.52 -25.18 9.18
CA LYS A 167 15.42 -24.29 9.95
C LYS A 167 15.38 -22.81 9.52
N ILE A 168 14.25 -22.34 8.99
CA ILE A 168 14.09 -20.95 8.54
C ILE A 168 13.86 -19.98 9.74
N PHE A 169 13.73 -20.52 10.96
CA PHE A 169 13.82 -19.73 12.19
C PHE A 169 15.29 -19.54 12.56
N ASP A 170 15.89 -18.47 12.01
CA ASP A 170 17.18 -18.03 12.50
C ASP A 170 17.04 -17.48 13.92
N LYS A 171 18.10 -17.63 14.73
CA LYS A 171 18.26 -16.85 15.96
C LYS A 171 17.98 -15.39 15.59
N ASP A 172 17.14 -14.73 16.39
CA ASP A 172 16.73 -13.35 16.17
C ASP A 172 17.99 -12.45 16.27
N ASP A 173 18.71 -12.36 15.18
CA ASP A 173 19.73 -11.34 15.03
C ASP A 173 18.95 -10.03 14.96
N GLY A 174 18.89 -9.36 16.09
CA GLY A 174 18.18 -8.10 16.29
C GLY A 174 18.66 -6.94 15.43
N GLU A 175 19.04 -7.21 14.19
CA GLU A 175 19.20 -6.24 13.13
C GLU A 175 17.85 -5.65 12.72
N LYS A 176 17.31 -4.82 13.64
CA LYS A 176 16.70 -3.60 13.15
C LYS A 176 17.81 -2.94 12.35
N THR A 177 17.71 -2.97 11.04
CA THR A 177 18.49 -2.08 10.18
C THR A 177 18.32 -0.70 10.81
N LYS A 178 19.30 -0.30 11.62
CA LYS A 178 19.41 1.07 12.10
C LYS A 178 19.52 1.85 10.82
N ILE A 179 18.38 2.41 10.35
CA ILE A 179 18.41 3.41 9.32
C ILE A 179 19.36 4.44 9.90
N ASN A 180 20.57 4.49 9.36
CA ASN A 180 21.63 5.34 9.84
C ASN A 180 21.02 6.76 9.98
N SER A 181 21.28 7.45 11.08
CA SER A 181 20.78 8.81 11.30
C SER A 181 21.13 9.73 10.14
N TYR A 182 22.25 9.47 9.51
CA TYR A 182 22.72 10.12 8.32
C TYR A 182 21.82 9.89 7.08
N TYR A 183 21.36 8.65 6.86
CA TYR A 183 20.40 8.32 5.81
C TYR A 183 19.06 9.08 5.98
N LYS A 184 18.58 9.21 7.21
CA LYS A 184 17.39 10.00 7.51
C LYS A 184 17.61 11.48 7.21
N LYS A 185 18.79 12.01 7.53
CA LYS A 185 19.12 13.40 7.24
C LYS A 185 19.04 13.69 5.74
N ILE A 186 19.71 12.88 4.90
CA ILE A 186 19.70 13.07 3.44
C ILE A 186 18.29 12.91 2.86
N ALA A 187 17.51 11.94 3.36
CA ALA A 187 16.12 11.79 2.95
C ALA A 187 15.28 13.03 3.27
N ASN A 188 15.54 13.68 4.41
CA ASN A 188 14.87 14.92 4.78
C ASN A 188 15.36 16.10 3.91
N ASP A 189 16.66 16.22 3.66
CA ASP A 189 17.22 17.27 2.81
C ASP A 189 16.66 17.19 1.37
N LEU A 190 16.54 15.96 0.82
CA LEU A 190 15.85 15.74 -0.45
C LEU A 190 14.37 16.11 -0.37
N TYR A 191 13.70 15.71 0.69
CA TYR A 191 12.29 16.02 0.88
C TYR A 191 12.05 17.52 0.93
N ASP A 192 12.88 18.28 1.65
CA ASP A 192 12.78 19.74 1.75
C ASP A 192 13.05 20.41 0.40
N TYR A 193 14.05 19.92 -0.36
CA TYR A 193 14.29 20.37 -1.73
C TYR A 193 13.06 20.18 -2.63
N TYR A 194 12.46 18.99 -2.65
CA TYR A 194 11.26 18.73 -3.45
C TYR A 194 10.03 19.51 -2.95
N LYS A 195 9.96 19.81 -1.67
CA LYS A 195 8.90 20.65 -1.11
C LYS A 195 8.95 22.08 -1.66
N LEU A 196 10.13 22.65 -1.82
CA LEU A 196 10.30 23.96 -2.45
C LEU A 196 9.81 23.94 -3.91
N ILE A 197 10.26 22.95 -4.71
CA ILE A 197 9.81 22.79 -6.10
C ILE A 197 8.29 22.60 -6.18
N SER A 198 7.72 21.88 -5.25
CA SER A 198 6.26 21.63 -5.13
C SER A 198 5.48 22.95 -4.99
N LEU A 199 5.98 23.86 -4.14
CA LEU A 199 5.38 25.19 -3.93
C LEU A 199 5.54 26.06 -5.17
N GLU A 200 6.73 26.15 -5.74
CA GLU A 200 7.03 26.94 -6.94
C GLU A 200 6.17 26.55 -8.15
N ASN A 201 5.89 25.26 -8.30
CA ASN A 201 5.14 24.71 -9.44
C ASN A 201 3.66 24.45 -9.13
N ASN A 202 3.19 24.73 -7.90
CA ASN A 202 1.84 24.41 -7.46
C ASN A 202 1.46 22.94 -7.80
N ILE A 203 2.33 22.01 -7.41
CA ILE A 203 2.13 20.54 -7.54
C ILE A 203 2.25 19.95 -6.15
N SER A 204 1.32 19.08 -5.75
CA SER A 204 1.43 18.41 -4.45
C SER A 204 2.75 17.65 -4.32
N TYR A 205 3.48 17.88 -3.21
CA TYR A 205 4.71 17.16 -2.92
C TYR A 205 4.50 15.64 -2.81
N GLN A 206 3.30 15.20 -2.46
CA GLN A 206 2.95 13.78 -2.39
C GLN A 206 2.95 13.12 -3.77
N ILE A 207 2.69 13.89 -4.82
CA ILE A 207 2.77 13.44 -6.22
C ILE A 207 4.21 13.61 -6.73
N LEU A 208 4.83 14.76 -6.46
CA LEU A 208 6.16 15.09 -6.96
C LEU A 208 7.24 14.17 -6.36
N SER A 209 7.21 13.95 -5.05
CA SER A 209 8.22 13.17 -4.33
C SER A 209 7.64 12.36 -3.16
N PRO A 210 6.85 11.31 -3.44
CA PRO A 210 6.37 10.41 -2.39
C PRO A 210 7.55 9.90 -1.56
N LYS A 211 7.43 9.90 -0.23
CA LYS A 211 8.50 9.42 0.67
C LYS A 211 9.07 8.05 0.26
N LYS A 212 8.19 7.13 -0.16
CA LYS A 212 8.61 5.81 -0.65
C LYS A 212 9.56 5.91 -1.85
N MET A 213 9.34 6.87 -2.75
CA MET A 213 10.19 7.07 -3.93
C MET A 213 11.56 7.62 -3.54
N ILE A 214 11.64 8.58 -2.60
CA ILE A 214 12.90 9.08 -2.05
C ILE A 214 13.71 7.95 -1.41
N PHE A 215 13.08 7.16 -0.54
CA PHE A 215 13.76 6.04 0.12
C PHE A 215 14.22 4.96 -0.87
N SER A 216 13.41 4.67 -1.90
CA SER A 216 13.79 3.73 -2.96
C SER A 216 14.98 4.23 -3.76
N TYR A 217 14.98 5.50 -4.14
CA TYR A 217 16.09 6.13 -4.86
C TYR A 217 17.40 6.07 -4.08
N LEU A 218 17.37 6.47 -2.81
CA LEU A 218 18.57 6.44 -1.96
C LEU A 218 19.08 5.02 -1.74
N LYS A 219 18.19 4.04 -1.52
CA LYS A 219 18.57 2.65 -1.28
C LYS A 219 19.20 1.99 -2.50
N ASN A 220 18.64 2.22 -3.68
CA ASN A 220 19.03 1.51 -4.89
C ASN A 220 20.05 2.27 -5.73
N LYS A 221 20.34 3.54 -5.41
CA LYS A 221 21.18 4.46 -6.21
C LYS A 221 20.76 4.47 -7.70
N ASP A 222 19.45 4.34 -7.93
CA ASP A 222 18.89 4.05 -9.25
C ASP A 222 18.79 5.30 -10.10
N SER A 223 19.66 5.41 -11.10
CA SER A 223 19.65 6.50 -12.09
C SER A 223 18.39 6.49 -12.97
N SER A 224 17.67 5.37 -13.05
CA SER A 224 16.40 5.26 -13.77
C SER A 224 15.19 5.65 -12.93
N SER A 225 15.38 6.00 -11.66
CA SER A 225 14.31 6.35 -10.74
C SER A 225 13.41 7.45 -11.30
N ARG A 226 12.10 7.27 -11.21
CA ARG A 226 11.11 8.30 -11.56
C ARG A 226 11.27 9.58 -10.73
N LEU A 227 11.95 9.52 -9.59
CA LEU A 227 12.24 10.70 -8.77
C LEU A 227 13.03 11.76 -9.55
N ILE A 228 13.95 11.32 -10.41
CA ILE A 228 14.86 12.19 -11.17
C ILE A 228 14.66 12.12 -12.69
N ASN A 229 13.68 11.35 -13.16
CA ASN A 229 13.37 11.17 -14.57
C ASN A 229 11.91 11.49 -14.90
N GLY A 230 11.57 11.34 -16.18
CA GLY A 230 10.26 11.64 -16.70
C GLY A 230 9.94 13.14 -16.57
N TRP A 231 8.68 13.47 -16.36
CA TRP A 231 8.20 14.84 -16.21
C TRP A 231 8.87 15.60 -15.06
N ARG A 232 9.33 14.90 -14.01
CA ARG A 232 10.01 15.50 -12.85
C ARG A 232 11.34 16.14 -13.25
N LYS A 233 12.03 15.55 -14.23
CA LYS A 233 13.31 16.08 -14.73
C LYS A 233 13.22 17.50 -15.27
N GLU A 234 12.05 17.92 -15.71
CA GLU A 234 11.81 19.29 -16.22
C GLU A 234 11.76 20.34 -15.09
N LEU A 235 11.51 19.90 -13.85
CA LEU A 235 11.30 20.77 -12.69
C LEU A 235 12.49 20.79 -11.72
N ILE A 236 13.38 19.81 -11.81
CA ILE A 236 14.45 19.59 -10.83
C ILE A 236 15.82 20.00 -11.39
N ASP A 237 16.70 20.41 -10.48
CA ASP A 237 18.13 20.51 -10.77
C ASP A 237 18.86 19.23 -10.33
N ILE A 238 19.28 18.43 -11.31
CA ILE A 238 19.98 17.17 -11.06
C ILE A 238 21.31 17.40 -10.32
N LYS A 239 22.01 18.51 -10.58
CA LYS A 239 23.27 18.86 -9.89
C LYS A 239 23.01 19.09 -8.41
N LYS A 240 21.90 19.73 -8.08
CA LYS A 240 21.48 19.97 -6.70
C LYS A 240 21.16 18.66 -5.99
N ILE A 241 20.42 17.73 -6.64
CA ILE A 241 20.15 16.40 -6.09
C ILE A 241 21.46 15.63 -5.88
N SER A 242 22.36 15.66 -6.86
CA SER A 242 23.68 15.02 -6.73
C SER A 242 24.47 15.59 -5.55
N SER A 243 24.49 16.91 -5.36
CA SER A 243 25.19 17.53 -4.21
C SER A 243 24.61 17.12 -2.85
N ILE A 244 23.29 16.87 -2.77
CA ILE A 244 22.63 16.38 -1.55
C ILE A 244 22.96 14.90 -1.30
N THR A 245 23.01 14.08 -2.36
CA THR A 245 23.11 12.62 -2.22
C THR A 245 24.54 12.08 -2.30
N GLN A 246 25.47 12.80 -2.93
CA GLN A 246 26.87 12.38 -3.10
C GLN A 246 27.58 12.05 -1.78
N PRO A 247 27.41 12.82 -0.68
CA PRO A 247 27.99 12.45 0.60
C PRO A 247 27.55 11.08 1.11
N TYR A 248 26.34 10.62 0.75
CA TYR A 248 25.84 9.30 1.12
C TYR A 248 26.40 8.19 0.21
N PHE A 249 26.46 8.46 -1.11
CA PHE A 249 26.92 7.47 -2.08
C PHE A 249 28.43 7.19 -2.03
N ASN A 250 29.18 8.07 -1.41
CA ASN A 250 30.63 7.93 -1.22
C ASN A 250 31.01 7.24 0.10
N LEU A 251 30.05 6.90 0.98
CA LEU A 251 30.30 6.28 2.29
C LEU A 251 30.09 4.75 2.29
N GLU A 252 29.68 4.18 1.19
CA GLU A 252 29.58 2.74 0.94
C GLU A 252 30.67 2.27 -0.05
#